data_065518986792c6373cbbcb76d7a9d8e8
#
_entry.id   065518986792c6373cbbcb76d7a9d8e8
#
_cell.length_a   1.000
_cell.length_b   1.000
_cell.length_c   1.000
_cell.angle_alpha   90.00
_cell.angle_beta   90.00
_cell.angle_gamma   90.00
#
_symmetry.space_group_name_H-M   'P 1'
#
loop_
_entity.id
_entity.type
_entity.pdbx_description
1 polymer ?
#
loop_
_entity_poly.entity_id
_entity_poly.type
_entity_poly.pdbx_seq_one_letter_code
_entity_poly.pdbx_strand_id
1 'polypeptide(L)'
;FAIDTQEQASIFILIEFSFHDHRLGGFHSTPKLFEAPAGTIERLRDLGADAAMSGILFIFACFHFVLFSRRREDTPSLWFGLFCFSMGARLLPMSEIYSLFFTSELSIQRAVAIEYAGMSLGGVFGLCFILALVPGDFYRLCVFALCGVGTILSGFAMFASTLSLTSALGSFQVYIIVILVNITLN
;
A
#
# COMPACT_ATOMS: atom_id res chain seq x y z
N PHE A 1 -21.74 -9.07 -9.09
CA PHE A 1 -23.15 -8.91 -9.50
C PHE A 1 -23.42 -9.87 -10.64
N ALA A 2 -24.33 -10.81 -10.49
CA ALA A 2 -24.72 -11.76 -11.53
C ALA A 2 -26.06 -11.31 -12.14
N ILE A 3 -26.12 -11.22 -13.46
CA ILE A 3 -27.33 -10.87 -14.20
C ILE A 3 -27.81 -12.13 -14.92
N ASP A 4 -29.04 -12.57 -14.61
CA ASP A 4 -29.67 -13.67 -15.31
C ASP A 4 -30.27 -13.16 -16.61
N THR A 5 -29.83 -13.71 -17.75
CA THR A 5 -30.17 -13.23 -19.09
C THR A 5 -31.08 -14.15 -19.89
N GLN A 6 -31.74 -15.12 -19.23
CA GLN A 6 -32.45 -16.18 -19.96
C GLN A 6 -33.61 -15.72 -20.86
N GLU A 7 -34.08 -14.46 -20.77
CA GLU A 7 -35.25 -14.00 -21.53
C GLU A 7 -35.11 -12.65 -22.24
N GLN A 8 -33.95 -11.98 -22.22
CA GLN A 8 -33.85 -10.64 -22.81
C GLN A 8 -32.87 -10.54 -23.97
N ALA A 9 -33.32 -9.97 -25.09
CA ALA A 9 -32.52 -9.74 -26.30
C ALA A 9 -31.50 -8.58 -26.15
N SER A 10 -31.64 -7.73 -25.12
CA SER A 10 -30.69 -6.64 -24.81
C SER A 10 -30.70 -6.34 -23.33
N ILE A 11 -29.53 -6.06 -22.77
CA ILE A 11 -29.31 -5.68 -21.38
C ILE A 11 -28.78 -4.28 -21.35
N PHE A 12 -29.44 -3.39 -20.60
CA PHE A 12 -28.96 -2.04 -20.31
C PHE A 12 -28.44 -2.01 -18.87
N ILE A 13 -27.16 -1.68 -18.69
CA ILE A 13 -26.54 -1.52 -17.37
C ILE A 13 -26.35 -0.02 -17.15
N LEU A 14 -27.11 0.55 -16.23
CA LEU A 14 -26.91 1.92 -15.76
C LEU A 14 -26.05 1.88 -14.51
N ILE A 15 -24.91 2.56 -14.53
CA ILE A 15 -24.01 2.66 -13.38
C ILE A 15 -23.94 4.13 -12.98
N GLU A 16 -24.50 4.45 -11.83
CA GLU A 16 -24.47 5.80 -11.26
C GLU A 16 -23.31 5.92 -10.28
N PHE A 17 -22.52 6.99 -10.43
CA PHE A 17 -21.38 7.28 -9.57
C PHE A 17 -21.59 8.58 -8.82
N SER A 18 -21.32 8.56 -7.52
CA SER A 18 -21.23 9.74 -6.68
C SER A 18 -19.84 9.84 -6.05
N PHE A 19 -19.14 10.95 -6.31
CA PHE A 19 -17.78 11.16 -5.84
C PHE A 19 -17.70 12.43 -5.00
N HIS A 20 -17.88 12.28 -3.69
CA HIS A 20 -17.72 13.40 -2.77
C HIS A 20 -16.35 13.41 -2.10
N ASP A 21 -15.64 12.28 -2.02
CA ASP A 21 -14.49 12.10 -1.16
C ASP A 21 -13.16 11.83 -1.88
N HIS A 22 -13.16 11.78 -3.22
CA HIS A 22 -11.94 11.49 -3.99
C HIS A 22 -11.74 12.49 -5.15
N ARG A 23 -10.51 12.98 -5.33
CA ARG A 23 -10.17 13.97 -6.36
C ARG A 23 -10.38 13.47 -7.80
N LEU A 24 -10.11 12.19 -8.03
CA LEU A 24 -10.28 11.52 -9.31
C LEU A 24 -11.51 10.63 -9.21
N GLY A 25 -12.62 11.10 -9.74
CA GLY A 25 -13.82 10.28 -9.89
C GLY A 25 -13.77 9.44 -11.16
N GLY A 26 -14.50 8.33 -11.17
CA GLY A 26 -14.63 7.45 -12.32
C GLY A 26 -14.05 6.06 -12.14
N PHE A 27 -14.13 5.26 -13.18
CA PHE A 27 -13.52 3.95 -13.21
C PHE A 27 -11.99 4.10 -13.30
N HIS A 28 -11.26 3.46 -12.39
CA HIS A 28 -9.80 3.35 -12.49
C HIS A 28 -9.37 2.31 -13.53
N SER A 29 -10.29 1.42 -13.93
CA SER A 29 -10.09 0.42 -14.97
C SER A 29 -11.34 0.33 -15.83
N THR A 30 -11.19 -0.09 -17.08
CA THR A 30 -12.33 -0.34 -17.97
C THR A 30 -13.22 -1.43 -17.37
N PRO A 31 -14.55 -1.19 -17.21
CA PRO A 31 -15.46 -2.23 -16.78
C PRO A 31 -15.39 -3.42 -17.74
N LYS A 32 -15.19 -4.61 -17.21
CA LYS A 32 -15.15 -5.84 -18.01
C LYS A 32 -16.42 -6.64 -17.73
N LEU A 33 -17.06 -7.10 -18.79
CA LEU A 33 -18.17 -8.02 -18.70
C LEU A 33 -17.63 -9.45 -18.92
N PHE A 34 -17.91 -10.32 -17.96
CA PHE A 34 -17.52 -11.73 -18.04
C PHE A 34 -18.74 -12.62 -17.93
N GLU A 35 -18.68 -13.82 -18.53
CA GLU A 35 -19.53 -14.92 -18.11
C GLU A 35 -19.25 -15.25 -16.64
N ALA A 36 -20.30 -15.60 -15.88
CA ALA A 36 -20.22 -15.80 -14.44
C ALA A 36 -19.03 -16.67 -13.97
N PRO A 37 -18.73 -17.82 -14.60
CA PRO A 37 -17.58 -18.65 -14.20
C PRO A 37 -16.24 -17.96 -14.47
N ALA A 38 -16.09 -17.25 -15.61
CA ALA A 38 -14.85 -16.57 -15.96
C ALA A 38 -14.54 -15.38 -15.03
N GLY A 39 -15.57 -14.60 -14.68
CA GLY A 39 -15.45 -13.50 -13.72
C GLY A 39 -15.06 -13.98 -12.32
N THR A 40 -15.58 -15.12 -11.89
CA THR A 40 -15.22 -15.72 -10.60
C THR A 40 -13.75 -16.17 -10.58
N ILE A 41 -13.26 -16.77 -11.65
CA ILE A 41 -11.87 -17.21 -11.76
C ILE A 41 -10.92 -16.01 -11.75
N GLU A 42 -11.22 -14.94 -12.50
CA GLU A 42 -10.39 -13.73 -12.50
C GLU A 42 -10.32 -13.09 -11.12
N ARG A 43 -11.46 -12.96 -10.44
CA ARG A 43 -11.52 -12.46 -9.06
C ARG A 43 -10.71 -13.31 -8.08
N LEU A 44 -10.81 -14.64 -8.15
CA LEU A 44 -10.02 -15.55 -7.32
C LEU A 44 -8.53 -15.45 -7.60
N ARG A 45 -8.15 -15.21 -8.85
CA ARG A 45 -6.75 -15.00 -9.24
C ARG A 45 -6.19 -13.70 -8.64
N ASP A 46 -6.92 -12.61 -8.73
CA ASP A 46 -6.49 -11.31 -8.18
C ASP A 46 -6.40 -11.37 -6.66
N LEU A 47 -7.40 -11.95 -6.00
CA LEU A 47 -7.41 -12.19 -4.57
C LEU A 47 -6.23 -13.09 -4.14
N GLY A 48 -5.94 -14.13 -4.90
CA GLY A 48 -4.81 -15.03 -4.64
C GLY A 48 -3.46 -14.33 -4.81
N ALA A 49 -3.32 -13.45 -5.80
CA ALA A 49 -2.10 -12.67 -6.00
C ALA A 49 -1.86 -11.69 -4.84
N ASP A 50 -2.89 -10.95 -4.43
CA ASP A 50 -2.81 -10.02 -3.30
C ASP A 50 -2.49 -10.74 -1.98
N ALA A 51 -3.14 -11.90 -1.75
CA ALA A 51 -2.88 -12.74 -0.59
C ALA A 51 -1.45 -13.26 -0.57
N ALA A 52 -0.95 -13.71 -1.71
CA ALA A 52 0.41 -14.20 -1.83
C ALA A 52 1.44 -13.08 -1.58
N MET A 53 1.26 -11.91 -2.19
CA MET A 53 2.17 -10.78 -2.03
C MET A 53 2.20 -10.27 -0.58
N SER A 54 1.04 -10.03 0.04
CA SER A 54 0.99 -9.58 1.43
C SER A 54 1.50 -10.66 2.39
N GLY A 55 1.15 -11.92 2.16
CA GLY A 55 1.61 -13.06 2.96
C GLY A 55 3.12 -13.23 2.94
N ILE A 56 3.75 -13.15 1.77
CA ILE A 56 5.21 -13.19 1.61
C ILE A 56 5.86 -12.06 2.42
N LEU A 57 5.36 -10.83 2.30
CA LEU A 57 5.91 -9.69 3.04
C LEU A 57 5.81 -9.87 4.55
N PHE A 58 4.69 -10.39 5.07
CA PHE A 58 4.53 -10.66 6.49
C PHE A 58 5.43 -11.81 6.97
N ILE A 59 5.63 -12.86 6.17
CA ILE A 59 6.57 -13.94 6.49
C ILE A 59 7.99 -13.39 6.59
N PHE A 60 8.42 -12.55 5.64
CA PHE A 60 9.73 -11.89 5.71
C PHE A 60 9.84 -10.98 6.92
N ALA A 61 8.81 -10.19 7.23
CA ALA A 61 8.79 -9.36 8.43
C ALA A 61 8.99 -10.19 9.70
N CYS A 62 8.20 -11.25 9.87
CA CYS A 62 8.33 -12.17 11.02
C CYS A 62 9.72 -12.81 11.10
N PHE A 63 10.25 -13.28 9.96
CA PHE A 63 11.59 -13.88 9.92
C PHE A 63 12.66 -12.90 10.39
N HIS A 64 12.64 -11.65 9.90
CA HIS A 64 13.61 -10.63 10.28
C HIS A 64 13.43 -10.16 11.73
N PHE A 65 12.22 -10.11 12.26
CA PHE A 65 11.99 -9.84 13.68
C PHE A 65 12.53 -10.94 14.58
N VAL A 66 12.42 -12.21 14.16
CA VAL A 66 13.03 -13.33 14.88
C VAL A 66 14.55 -13.24 14.83
N LEU A 67 15.15 -12.91 13.69
CA LEU A 67 16.59 -12.69 13.58
C LEU A 67 17.07 -11.59 14.54
N PHE A 68 16.41 -10.42 14.50
CA PHE A 68 16.72 -9.31 15.40
C PHE A 68 16.51 -9.70 16.87
N SER A 69 15.47 -10.48 17.19
CA SER A 69 15.25 -10.97 18.56
C SER A 69 16.40 -11.83 19.09
N ARG A 70 17.03 -12.60 18.20
CA ARG A 70 18.19 -13.46 18.51
C ARG A 70 19.51 -12.69 18.53
N ARG A 71 19.64 -11.65 17.70
CA ARG A 71 20.84 -10.83 17.56
C ARG A 71 20.45 -9.36 17.60
N ARG A 72 20.40 -8.77 18.80
CA ARG A 72 20.01 -7.37 19.00
C ARG A 72 20.96 -6.36 18.34
N GLU A 73 22.16 -6.77 17.99
CA GLU A 73 23.16 -5.95 17.29
C GLU A 73 22.86 -5.86 15.77
N ASP A 74 22.05 -6.79 15.24
CA ASP A 74 21.69 -6.84 13.82
C ASP A 74 20.54 -5.85 13.52
N THR A 75 20.87 -4.55 13.60
CA THR A 75 19.91 -3.48 13.33
C THR A 75 19.38 -3.46 11.88
N PRO A 76 20.12 -3.87 10.82
CA PRO A 76 19.57 -4.02 9.48
C PRO A 76 18.37 -4.96 9.42
N SER A 77 18.41 -6.10 10.13
CA SER A 77 17.26 -7.01 10.16
C SER A 77 16.01 -6.37 10.75
N LEU A 78 16.13 -5.52 11.78
CA LEU A 78 14.99 -4.80 12.33
C LEU A 78 14.35 -3.89 11.29
N TRP A 79 15.17 -3.06 10.63
CA TRP A 79 14.67 -2.08 9.65
C TRP A 79 14.05 -2.76 8.43
N PHE A 80 14.65 -3.85 7.96
CA PHE A 80 14.08 -4.62 6.86
C PHE A 80 12.76 -5.31 7.24
N GLY A 81 12.67 -5.83 8.46
CA GLY A 81 11.43 -6.39 8.99
C GLY A 81 10.30 -5.35 9.06
N LEU A 82 10.61 -4.14 9.55
CA LEU A 82 9.67 -3.02 9.60
C LEU A 82 9.25 -2.55 8.18
N PHE A 83 10.19 -2.53 7.24
CA PHE A 83 9.91 -2.24 5.83
C PHE A 83 8.92 -3.25 5.25
N CYS A 84 9.20 -4.55 5.38
CA CYS A 84 8.31 -5.60 4.88
C CYS A 84 6.93 -5.55 5.54
N PHE A 85 6.88 -5.33 6.86
CA PHE A 85 5.63 -5.19 7.60
C PHE A 85 4.80 -4.00 7.09
N SER A 86 5.44 -2.85 6.92
CA SER A 86 4.78 -1.63 6.42
C SER A 86 4.23 -1.81 5.00
N MET A 87 5.01 -2.45 4.12
CA MET A 87 4.58 -2.75 2.75
C MET A 87 3.46 -3.79 2.70
N GLY A 88 3.51 -4.82 3.55
CA GLY A 88 2.42 -5.81 3.67
C GLY A 88 1.14 -5.19 4.21
N ALA A 89 1.24 -4.38 5.27
CA ALA A 89 0.10 -3.70 5.87
C ALA A 89 -0.60 -2.73 4.89
N ARG A 90 0.17 -2.07 4.01
CA ARG A 90 -0.36 -1.19 2.97
C ARG A 90 -1.28 -1.91 1.97
N LEU A 91 -0.96 -3.17 1.63
CA LEU A 91 -1.71 -3.93 0.62
C LEU A 91 -3.08 -4.41 1.15
N LEU A 92 -3.21 -4.65 2.45
CA LEU A 92 -4.42 -5.24 3.04
C LEU A 92 -5.70 -4.41 2.82
N PRO A 93 -5.73 -3.09 3.07
CA PRO A 93 -6.97 -2.32 3.02
C PRO A 93 -7.58 -2.21 1.62
N MET A 94 -6.76 -2.32 0.58
CA MET A 94 -7.18 -2.20 -0.81
C MET A 94 -7.56 -3.53 -1.44
N SER A 95 -7.21 -4.65 -0.79
CA SER A 95 -7.53 -5.99 -1.26
C SER A 95 -8.86 -6.48 -0.68
N GLU A 96 -9.57 -7.32 -1.42
CA GLU A 96 -10.75 -8.02 -0.91
C GLU A 96 -10.44 -8.95 0.29
N ILE A 97 -9.15 -9.20 0.56
CA ILE A 97 -8.68 -9.99 1.71
C ILE A 97 -9.15 -9.39 3.01
N TYR A 98 -9.16 -8.05 3.12
CA TYR A 98 -9.63 -7.37 4.32
C TYR A 98 -11.04 -7.80 4.70
N SER A 99 -11.95 -7.84 3.73
CA SER A 99 -13.35 -8.23 3.96
C SER A 99 -13.54 -9.69 4.38
N LEU A 100 -12.56 -10.56 4.11
CA LEU A 100 -12.59 -11.97 4.53
C LEU A 100 -12.21 -12.15 6.01
N PHE A 101 -11.34 -11.30 6.54
CA PHE A 101 -10.84 -11.42 7.91
C PHE A 101 -11.53 -10.48 8.90
N PHE A 102 -12.06 -9.38 8.42
CA PHE A 102 -12.68 -8.36 9.26
C PHE A 102 -14.13 -8.14 8.87
N THR A 103 -15.03 -8.33 9.83
CA THR A 103 -16.47 -8.13 9.64
C THR A 103 -16.88 -6.66 9.58
N SER A 104 -16.02 -5.76 10.02
CA SER A 104 -16.27 -4.32 9.97
C SER A 104 -15.78 -3.74 8.64
N GLU A 105 -16.67 -3.05 7.93
CA GLU A 105 -16.28 -2.29 6.75
C GLU A 105 -15.28 -1.19 7.14
N LEU A 106 -14.09 -1.26 6.55
CA LEU A 106 -13.13 -0.18 6.66
C LEU A 106 -13.62 1.01 5.83
N SER A 107 -13.78 2.18 6.43
CA SER A 107 -14.14 3.35 5.65
C SER A 107 -13.04 3.63 4.60
N ILE A 108 -13.43 4.05 3.40
CA ILE A 108 -12.51 4.40 2.31
C ILE A 108 -11.41 5.35 2.80
N GLN A 109 -11.79 6.32 3.65
CA GLN A 109 -10.82 7.25 4.25
C GLN A 109 -9.72 6.54 5.03
N ARG A 110 -10.07 5.56 5.87
CA ARG A 110 -9.07 4.82 6.66
C ARG A 110 -8.22 3.91 5.78
N ALA A 111 -8.82 3.27 4.78
CA ALA A 111 -8.10 2.43 3.83
C ALA A 111 -7.03 3.25 3.09
N VAL A 112 -7.40 4.40 2.55
CA VAL A 112 -6.49 5.33 1.88
C VAL A 112 -5.43 5.86 2.86
N ALA A 113 -5.81 6.21 4.08
CA ALA A 113 -4.85 6.67 5.10
C ALA A 113 -3.77 5.61 5.41
N ILE A 114 -4.16 4.35 5.58
CA ILE A 114 -3.22 3.24 5.83
C ILE A 114 -2.32 3.03 4.61
N GLU A 115 -2.86 3.12 3.39
CA GLU A 115 -2.07 2.98 2.17
C GLU A 115 -0.96 4.03 2.09
N TYR A 116 -1.29 5.32 2.25
CA TYR A 116 -0.32 6.42 2.15
C TYR A 116 0.66 6.44 3.33
N ALA A 117 0.18 6.17 4.54
CA ALA A 117 1.04 6.04 5.71
C ALA A 117 2.01 4.87 5.57
N GLY A 118 1.54 3.71 5.11
CA GLY A 118 2.37 2.54 4.84
C GLY A 118 3.43 2.79 3.79
N MET A 119 3.10 3.54 2.72
CA MET A 119 4.05 3.92 1.68
C MET A 119 5.16 4.84 2.24
N SER A 120 4.79 5.85 3.03
CA SER A 120 5.74 6.79 3.61
C SER A 120 6.64 6.13 4.65
N LEU A 121 6.05 5.33 5.55
CA LEU A 121 6.80 4.58 6.57
C LEU A 121 7.73 3.53 5.94
N GLY A 122 7.27 2.87 4.88
CA GLY A 122 8.11 1.95 4.12
C GLY A 122 9.34 2.66 3.57
N GLY A 123 9.18 3.87 3.02
CA GLY A 123 10.30 4.71 2.60
C GLY A 123 11.27 5.01 3.74
N VAL A 124 10.76 5.40 4.92
CA VAL A 124 11.58 5.66 6.11
C VAL A 124 12.35 4.41 6.54
N PHE A 125 11.68 3.27 6.67
CA PHE A 125 12.32 2.02 7.11
C PHE A 125 13.32 1.50 6.08
N GLY A 126 13.02 1.65 4.77
CA GLY A 126 13.95 1.31 3.69
C GLY A 126 15.23 2.15 3.75
N LEU A 127 15.11 3.47 3.97
CA LEU A 127 16.27 4.36 4.16
C LEU A 127 17.08 3.98 5.40
N CYS A 128 16.44 3.70 6.53
CA CYS A 128 17.12 3.25 7.74
C CYS A 128 17.85 1.91 7.53
N PHE A 129 17.25 1.00 6.74
CA PHE A 129 17.89 -0.25 6.35
C PHE A 129 19.17 -0.01 5.55
N ILE A 130 19.11 0.83 4.49
CA ILE A 130 20.29 1.15 3.68
C ILE A 130 21.37 1.85 4.52
N LEU A 131 20.98 2.80 5.38
CA LEU A 131 21.93 3.48 6.27
C LEU A 131 22.62 2.51 7.24
N ALA A 132 21.91 1.47 7.69
CA ALA A 132 22.49 0.45 8.56
C ALA A 132 23.47 -0.46 7.82
N LEU A 133 23.32 -0.62 6.49
CA LEU A 133 24.24 -1.40 5.66
C LEU A 133 25.45 -0.58 5.20
N VAL A 134 25.27 0.69 4.85
CA VAL A 134 26.30 1.56 4.28
C VAL A 134 26.41 2.84 5.10
N PRO A 135 27.13 2.85 6.20
CA PRO A 135 27.30 4.03 7.03
C PRO A 135 28.23 5.05 6.38
N GLY A 136 27.70 6.20 5.95
CA GLY A 136 28.44 7.35 5.45
C GLY A 136 27.94 8.64 6.11
N ASP A 137 28.85 9.59 6.45
CA ASP A 137 28.45 10.78 7.25
C ASP A 137 27.57 11.76 6.46
N PHE A 138 27.89 12.05 5.21
CA PHE A 138 27.06 12.90 4.36
C PHE A 138 25.72 12.23 4.05
N TYR A 139 25.74 10.94 3.79
CA TYR A 139 24.57 10.14 3.54
C TYR A 139 23.62 10.14 4.74
N ARG A 140 24.15 10.08 5.98
CA ARG A 140 23.36 10.17 7.21
C ARG A 140 22.47 11.40 7.27
N LEU A 141 23.03 12.59 6.97
CA LEU A 141 22.26 13.83 7.02
C LEU A 141 21.10 13.82 6.04
N CYS A 142 21.34 13.37 4.79
CA CYS A 142 20.28 13.23 3.78
C CYS A 142 19.20 12.23 4.22
N VAL A 143 19.59 11.08 4.76
CA VAL A 143 18.66 10.06 5.24
C VAL A 143 17.83 10.59 6.41
N PHE A 144 18.44 11.27 7.39
CA PHE A 144 17.67 11.84 8.51
C PHE A 144 16.66 12.89 8.04
N ALA A 145 17.03 13.74 7.09
CA ALA A 145 16.10 14.72 6.52
C ALA A 145 14.93 14.02 5.79
N LEU A 146 15.21 13.01 4.96
CA LEU A 146 14.18 12.23 4.27
C LEU A 146 13.30 11.41 5.23
N CYS A 147 13.87 10.86 6.29
CA CYS A 147 13.10 10.18 7.35
C CYS A 147 12.17 11.16 8.06
N GLY A 148 12.63 12.38 8.33
CA GLY A 148 11.78 13.44 8.89
C GLY A 148 10.59 13.77 7.99
N VAL A 149 10.84 13.98 6.70
CA VAL A 149 9.79 14.22 5.70
C VAL A 149 8.81 13.04 5.63
N GLY A 150 9.31 11.81 5.56
CA GLY A 150 8.46 10.61 5.49
C GLY A 150 7.59 10.42 6.73
N THR A 151 8.13 10.73 7.92
CA THR A 151 7.37 10.67 9.18
C THR A 151 6.26 11.72 9.21
N ILE A 152 6.55 12.96 8.75
CA ILE A 152 5.55 14.03 8.65
C ILE A 152 4.46 13.63 7.64
N LEU A 153 4.81 13.10 6.47
CA LEU A 153 3.85 12.63 5.47
C LEU A 153 2.98 11.49 6.00
N SER A 154 3.56 10.56 6.75
CA SER A 154 2.80 9.48 7.39
C SER A 154 1.82 10.01 8.44
N GLY A 155 2.26 10.94 9.29
CA GLY A 155 1.38 11.62 10.25
C GLY A 155 0.25 12.37 9.55
N PHE A 156 0.58 13.12 8.49
CA PHE A 156 -0.43 13.80 7.68
C PHE A 156 -1.45 12.81 7.10
N ALA A 157 -0.99 11.66 6.58
CA ALA A 157 -1.87 10.64 6.01
C ALA A 157 -2.89 10.11 7.04
N MET A 158 -2.51 9.96 8.31
CA MET A 158 -3.41 9.43 9.34
C MET A 158 -4.52 10.40 9.78
N PHE A 159 -4.29 11.71 9.65
CA PHE A 159 -5.22 12.74 10.15
C PHE A 159 -5.91 13.53 9.01
N ALA A 160 -5.42 13.47 7.79
CA ALA A 160 -5.98 14.19 6.66
C ALA A 160 -7.26 13.55 6.12
N SER A 161 -8.13 14.35 5.50
CA SER A 161 -9.26 13.84 4.74
C SER A 161 -8.79 13.16 3.45
N THR A 162 -9.60 12.25 2.91
CA THR A 162 -9.30 11.55 1.64
C THR A 162 -9.03 12.53 0.50
N LEU A 163 -9.80 13.61 0.42
CA LEU A 163 -9.61 14.66 -0.59
C LEU A 163 -8.24 15.34 -0.46
N SER A 164 -7.82 15.66 0.77
CA SER A 164 -6.51 16.25 1.03
C SER A 164 -5.37 15.29 0.70
N LEU A 165 -5.51 14.00 1.04
CA LEU A 165 -4.54 12.96 0.71
C LEU A 165 -4.36 12.79 -0.79
N THR A 166 -5.47 12.66 -1.53
CA THR A 166 -5.42 12.47 -2.98
C THR A 166 -4.94 13.72 -3.72
N SER A 167 -5.18 14.92 -3.17
CA SER A 167 -4.59 16.16 -3.70
C SER A 167 -3.08 16.26 -3.44
N ALA A 168 -2.60 15.70 -2.34
CA ALA A 168 -1.19 15.65 -1.99
C ALA A 168 -0.41 14.47 -2.63
N LEU A 169 -1.06 13.66 -3.47
CA LEU A 169 -0.44 12.50 -4.14
C LEU A 169 0.91 12.83 -4.80
N GLY A 170 1.00 13.99 -5.46
CA GLY A 170 2.24 14.47 -6.08
C GLY A 170 3.39 14.58 -5.06
N SER A 171 3.14 15.04 -3.84
CA SER A 171 4.16 15.15 -2.79
C SER A 171 4.68 13.77 -2.36
N PHE A 172 3.80 12.78 -2.24
CA PHE A 172 4.20 11.40 -1.93
C PHE A 172 5.01 10.77 -3.06
N GLN A 173 4.63 11.01 -4.31
CA GLN A 173 5.37 10.52 -5.48
C GLN A 173 6.77 11.15 -5.56
N VAL A 174 6.88 12.47 -5.39
CA VAL A 174 8.17 13.17 -5.36
C VAL A 174 9.04 12.62 -4.23
N TYR A 175 8.48 12.41 -3.04
CA TYR A 175 9.20 11.82 -1.92
C TYR A 175 9.82 10.46 -2.28
N ILE A 176 9.04 9.56 -2.88
CA ILE A 176 9.54 8.23 -3.29
C ILE A 176 10.61 8.35 -4.37
N ILE A 177 10.43 9.24 -5.36
CA ILE A 177 11.44 9.47 -6.40
C ILE A 177 12.75 9.97 -5.78
N VAL A 178 12.69 10.91 -4.85
CA VAL A 178 13.89 11.43 -4.16
C VAL A 178 14.59 10.33 -3.37
N ILE A 179 13.85 9.44 -2.72
CA ILE A 179 14.43 8.26 -2.04
C ILE A 179 15.17 7.38 -3.04
N LEU A 180 14.53 7.01 -4.16
CA LEU A 180 15.13 6.16 -5.18
C LEU A 180 16.40 6.78 -5.77
N VAL A 181 16.36 8.06 -6.08
CA VAL A 181 17.53 8.80 -6.57
C VAL A 181 18.64 8.82 -5.51
N ASN A 182 18.30 9.05 -4.25
CA ASN A 182 19.29 9.05 -3.16
C ASN A 182 19.95 7.67 -3.01
N ILE A 183 19.19 6.58 -3.13
CA ILE A 183 19.73 5.21 -3.05
C ILE A 183 20.62 4.88 -4.26
N THR A 184 20.29 5.39 -5.46
CA THR A 184 21.05 5.08 -6.68
C THR A 184 22.33 5.88 -6.84
N LEU A 185 22.42 7.05 -6.21
CA LEU A 185 23.59 7.94 -6.32
C LEU A 185 24.63 7.69 -5.21
N ASN A 186 24.32 6.91 -4.21
CA ASN A 186 25.19 6.57 -3.08
C ASN A 186 25.47 5.07 -3.00
#